data_3217e4d05a2013ffd1d8cff7cc64f925
#
_entry.id   3217e4d05a2013ffd1d8cff7cc64f925
#
_cell.length_a   1.000
_cell.length_b   1.000
_cell.length_c   1.000
_cell.angle_alpha   90.00
_cell.angle_beta   90.00
_cell.angle_gamma   90.00
#
_symmetry.space_group_name_H-M   'P 1'
#
loop_
_entity.id
_entity.type
_entity.pdbx_description
1 polymer ?
#
loop_
_entity_poly.entity_id
_entity_poly.type
_entity_poly.pdbx_seq_one_letter_code
_entity_poly.pdbx_strand_id
1 'polypeptide(L)'
;DVLPDALERKVRARREWDCAVDDLDSAHANGFRLLTPDQPEWPKEQLAVFNYDAVHARQEHDNAAYAPYALWVKGDIDVLQCAAVAVVGSRHPSTEGKQITTELSAEVAAESVGIVSGLACGVDGIAHRTALQMGVPTMAVIACGLDRVYPAQHSALYKSIANHGLIVSEYPPGTRPARYRFLARNRLLAAFSQGVVVTSAAWRSGALNTASWARDLGCPVMSVPHSIHDVDGAGCHRLIREGATLVTRGEEIMEEIGPI
;
A
#
# COMPACT_ATOMS: atom_id res chain seq x y z
N ASP A 1 15.46 21.00 -21.08
CA ASP A 1 15.11 21.33 -19.69
C ASP A 1 16.31 21.00 -18.82
N VAL A 2 16.79 21.98 -18.06
CA VAL A 2 17.96 21.84 -17.17
C VAL A 2 17.45 21.37 -15.81
N LEU A 3 17.93 20.21 -15.34
CA LEU A 3 17.61 19.73 -14.00
C LEU A 3 18.16 20.68 -12.93
N PRO A 4 17.43 20.96 -11.85
CA PRO A 4 17.98 21.73 -10.72
C PRO A 4 19.28 21.07 -10.19
N ASP A 5 20.29 21.90 -9.85
CA ASP A 5 21.63 21.44 -9.42
C ASP A 5 21.61 20.39 -8.29
N ALA A 6 20.65 20.50 -7.38
CA ALA A 6 20.49 19.55 -6.27
C ALA A 6 20.04 18.16 -6.75
N LEU A 7 19.19 18.11 -7.80
CA LEU A 7 18.72 16.88 -8.41
C LEU A 7 19.79 16.31 -9.34
N GLU A 8 20.47 17.16 -10.11
CA GLU A 8 21.57 16.75 -10.98
C GLU A 8 22.68 16.04 -10.21
N ARG A 9 23.08 16.56 -9.05
CA ARG A 9 24.05 15.90 -8.16
C ARG A 9 23.61 14.51 -7.70
N LYS A 10 22.33 14.34 -7.42
CA LYS A 10 21.77 13.03 -6.97
C LYS A 10 21.69 11.99 -8.09
N VAL A 11 21.47 12.41 -9.32
CA VAL A 11 21.28 11.50 -10.45
C VAL A 11 22.53 11.36 -11.34
N ARG A 12 23.56 12.20 -11.15
CA ARG A 12 24.77 12.26 -11.96
C ARG A 12 25.41 10.90 -12.24
N ALA A 13 25.56 10.07 -11.21
CA ALA A 13 26.16 8.74 -11.32
C ALA A 13 25.27 7.73 -12.10
N ARG A 14 24.01 8.08 -12.40
CA ARG A 14 23.06 7.22 -13.10
C ARG A 14 22.61 7.81 -14.44
N ARG A 15 23.00 9.04 -14.74
CA ARG A 15 22.56 9.77 -15.94
C ARG A 15 23.03 9.09 -17.24
N GLU A 16 24.16 8.40 -17.21
CA GLU A 16 24.71 7.65 -18.33
C GLU A 16 24.32 6.17 -18.31
N TRP A 17 23.61 5.75 -17.26
CA TRP A 17 23.16 4.38 -17.12
C TRP A 17 21.75 4.24 -17.67
N ASP A 18 21.67 3.97 -18.96
CA ASP A 18 20.42 3.66 -19.62
C ASP A 18 20.19 2.14 -19.57
N CYS A 19 19.29 1.72 -18.65
CA CYS A 19 18.82 0.33 -18.55
C CYS A 19 17.34 0.23 -18.88
N ALA A 20 16.74 1.24 -19.49
CA ALA A 20 15.31 1.27 -19.77
C ALA A 20 14.88 0.11 -20.67
N VAL A 21 15.66 -0.19 -21.71
CA VAL A 21 15.39 -1.31 -22.62
C VAL A 21 15.49 -2.64 -21.87
N ASP A 22 16.58 -2.84 -21.11
CA ASP A 22 16.78 -4.09 -20.35
C ASP A 22 15.68 -4.29 -19.31
N ASP A 23 15.25 -3.21 -18.63
CA ASP A 23 14.15 -3.25 -17.65
C ASP A 23 12.83 -3.62 -18.33
N LEU A 24 12.53 -3.04 -19.51
CA LEU A 24 11.32 -3.34 -20.27
C LEU A 24 11.33 -4.77 -20.82
N ASP A 25 12.45 -5.23 -21.37
CA ASP A 25 12.62 -6.61 -21.85
C ASP A 25 12.47 -7.62 -20.71
N SER A 26 13.12 -7.34 -19.58
CA SER A 26 12.97 -8.15 -18.37
C SER A 26 11.52 -8.18 -17.86
N ALA A 27 10.85 -7.04 -17.87
CA ALA A 27 9.46 -6.94 -17.46
C ALA A 27 8.56 -7.77 -18.39
N HIS A 28 8.69 -7.59 -19.70
CA HIS A 28 7.91 -8.30 -20.69
C HIS A 28 8.10 -9.83 -20.61
N ALA A 29 9.34 -10.29 -20.46
CA ALA A 29 9.68 -11.71 -20.30
C ALA A 29 9.05 -12.34 -19.03
N ASN A 30 8.78 -11.53 -17.99
CA ASN A 30 8.18 -11.97 -16.73
C ASN A 30 6.67 -11.67 -16.63
N GLY A 31 6.05 -11.16 -17.69
CA GLY A 31 4.63 -10.80 -17.72
C GLY A 31 4.29 -9.61 -16.84
N PHE A 32 5.21 -8.66 -16.69
CA PHE A 32 4.99 -7.36 -16.04
C PHE A 32 4.63 -6.32 -17.10
N ARG A 33 3.81 -5.34 -16.70
CA ARG A 33 3.51 -4.16 -17.53
C ARG A 33 4.03 -2.91 -16.83
N LEU A 34 4.51 -1.95 -17.60
CA LEU A 34 4.78 -0.59 -17.13
C LEU A 34 3.58 0.27 -17.48
N LEU A 35 3.03 0.95 -16.48
CA LEU A 35 1.99 1.97 -16.64
C LEU A 35 2.60 3.34 -16.47
N THR A 36 2.20 4.27 -17.34
CA THR A 36 2.61 5.67 -17.35
C THR A 36 1.38 6.58 -17.47
N PRO A 37 1.47 7.87 -17.10
CA PRO A 37 0.33 8.80 -17.06
C PRO A 37 -0.42 9.01 -18.39
N ASP A 38 0.18 8.67 -19.52
CA ASP A 38 -0.42 8.76 -20.85
C ASP A 38 -1.31 7.57 -21.22
N GLN A 39 -1.29 6.49 -20.43
CA GLN A 39 -2.08 5.29 -20.68
C GLN A 39 -3.48 5.42 -20.04
N PRO A 40 -4.52 4.84 -20.69
CA PRO A 40 -5.90 4.94 -20.17
C PRO A 40 -6.10 4.22 -18.83
N GLU A 41 -5.32 3.17 -18.56
CA GLU A 41 -5.39 2.41 -17.31
C GLU A 41 -4.66 3.07 -16.14
N TRP A 42 -3.98 4.20 -16.39
CA TRP A 42 -3.32 4.94 -15.32
C TRP A 42 -4.32 5.42 -14.26
N PRO A 43 -4.10 5.15 -12.96
CA PRO A 43 -5.05 5.47 -11.89
C PRO A 43 -5.02 6.97 -11.53
N LYS A 44 -5.51 7.81 -12.45
CA LYS A 44 -5.46 9.29 -12.34
C LYS A 44 -6.19 9.81 -11.12
N GLU A 45 -7.37 9.25 -10.84
CA GLU A 45 -8.24 9.70 -9.74
C GLU A 45 -7.60 9.39 -8.39
N GLN A 46 -7.11 8.17 -8.20
CA GLN A 46 -6.46 7.73 -6.98
C GLN A 46 -5.16 8.50 -6.72
N LEU A 47 -4.42 8.86 -7.76
CA LEU A 47 -3.15 9.58 -7.64
C LEU A 47 -3.33 11.10 -7.60
N ALA A 48 -4.53 11.63 -7.88
CA ALA A 48 -4.82 13.07 -7.79
C ALA A 48 -4.69 13.61 -6.36
N VAL A 49 -4.83 12.76 -5.34
CA VAL A 49 -4.64 13.10 -3.92
C VAL A 49 -3.25 13.68 -3.61
N PHE A 50 -2.23 13.38 -4.43
CA PHE A 50 -0.89 13.94 -4.27
C PHE A 50 -0.80 15.44 -4.63
N ASN A 51 -1.87 16.04 -5.18
CA ASN A 51 -1.96 17.46 -5.47
C ASN A 51 -2.63 18.26 -4.33
N TYR A 52 -2.96 17.66 -3.19
CA TYR A 52 -3.55 18.36 -2.05
C TYR A 52 -2.52 19.22 -1.34
N ASP A 53 -2.95 20.37 -0.81
CA ASP A 53 -2.08 21.34 -0.13
C ASP A 53 -1.34 20.75 1.07
N ALA A 54 -1.97 19.85 1.83
CA ALA A 54 -1.35 19.15 2.95
C ALA A 54 -0.13 18.31 2.52
N VAL A 55 -0.16 17.80 1.30
CA VAL A 55 0.94 17.02 0.71
C VAL A 55 2.04 17.94 0.19
N HIS A 56 1.70 19.11 -0.34
CA HIS A 56 2.67 20.10 -0.82
C HIS A 56 3.63 20.53 0.28
N ALA A 57 3.15 20.80 1.48
CA ALA A 57 4.00 21.13 2.64
C ALA A 57 5.00 20.00 2.97
N ARG A 58 4.61 18.73 2.74
CA ARG A 58 5.49 17.57 2.93
C ARG A 58 6.50 17.41 1.80
N GLN A 59 6.15 17.79 0.57
CA GLN A 59 7.02 17.70 -0.62
C GLN A 59 8.32 18.52 -0.47
N GLU A 60 8.31 19.58 0.30
CA GLU A 60 9.52 20.39 0.57
C GLU A 60 10.62 19.57 1.27
N HIS A 61 10.25 18.54 2.03
CA HIS A 61 11.16 17.79 2.89
C HIS A 61 11.22 16.28 2.58
N ASP A 62 10.25 15.75 1.82
CA ASP A 62 10.12 14.32 1.55
C ASP A 62 9.85 14.08 0.06
N ASN A 63 10.87 13.58 -0.65
CA ASN A 63 10.72 13.21 -2.08
C ASN A 63 9.69 12.10 -2.32
N ALA A 64 9.26 11.37 -1.29
CA ALA A 64 8.19 10.40 -1.40
C ALA A 64 6.80 11.05 -1.45
N ALA A 65 6.68 12.38 -1.23
CA ALA A 65 5.40 13.08 -1.26
C ALA A 65 4.89 13.40 -2.69
N TYR A 66 5.59 12.99 -3.72
CA TYR A 66 5.14 13.14 -5.11
C TYR A 66 4.39 11.90 -5.59
N ALA A 67 3.46 12.12 -6.53
CA ALA A 67 2.86 11.03 -7.29
C ALA A 67 3.94 10.20 -8.01
N PRO A 68 3.75 8.89 -8.20
CA PRO A 68 4.68 8.09 -8.99
C PRO A 68 4.65 8.52 -10.46
N TYR A 69 5.80 8.50 -11.14
CA TYR A 69 5.89 8.77 -12.58
C TYR A 69 5.55 7.55 -13.44
N ALA A 70 5.67 6.36 -12.86
CA ALA A 70 5.38 5.09 -13.52
C ALA A 70 5.10 4.02 -12.47
N LEU A 71 4.32 3.01 -12.85
CA LEU A 71 3.99 1.85 -12.02
C LEU A 71 4.25 0.57 -12.81
N TRP A 72 5.02 -0.32 -12.22
CA TRP A 72 5.16 -1.70 -12.69
C TRP A 72 4.02 -2.51 -12.09
N VAL A 73 3.32 -3.28 -12.93
CA VAL A 73 2.15 -4.06 -12.51
C VAL A 73 2.21 -5.49 -13.01
N LYS A 74 1.62 -6.42 -12.23
CA LYS A 74 1.42 -7.83 -12.59
C LYS A 74 0.09 -8.31 -12.05
N GLY A 75 -0.72 -8.88 -12.92
CA GLY A 75 -2.05 -9.40 -12.61
C GLY A 75 -3.14 -8.64 -13.34
N ASP A 76 -4.32 -8.61 -12.76
CA ASP A 76 -5.50 -7.95 -13.31
C ASP A 76 -5.47 -6.44 -13.05
N ILE A 77 -5.34 -5.67 -14.12
CA ILE A 77 -5.18 -4.23 -14.03
C ILE A 77 -6.49 -3.50 -13.66
N ASP A 78 -7.64 -4.13 -13.91
CA ASP A 78 -8.94 -3.56 -13.58
C ASP A 78 -9.12 -3.41 -12.06
N VAL A 79 -8.33 -4.13 -11.26
CA VAL A 79 -8.26 -3.98 -9.79
C VAL A 79 -7.86 -2.55 -9.37
N LEU A 80 -7.16 -1.79 -10.21
CA LEU A 80 -6.84 -0.37 -9.95
C LEU A 80 -8.10 0.51 -9.88
N GLN A 81 -9.20 0.09 -10.50
CA GLN A 81 -10.45 0.85 -10.53
C GLN A 81 -11.47 0.36 -9.49
N CYS A 82 -11.16 -0.73 -8.78
CA CYS A 82 -12.06 -1.27 -7.77
C CYS A 82 -12.00 -0.45 -6.48
N ALA A 83 -13.15 -0.27 -5.83
CA ALA A 83 -13.22 0.24 -4.48
C ALA A 83 -12.44 -0.69 -3.53
N ALA A 84 -11.60 -0.12 -2.68
CA ALA A 84 -10.76 -0.91 -1.79
C ALA A 84 -10.44 -0.19 -0.47
N VAL A 85 -10.19 -1.00 0.57
CA VAL A 85 -9.72 -0.54 1.89
C VAL A 85 -8.30 -1.03 2.11
N ALA A 86 -7.42 -0.16 2.60
CA ALA A 86 -6.09 -0.57 3.02
C ALA A 86 -6.15 -1.18 4.43
N VAL A 87 -5.73 -2.44 4.56
CA VAL A 87 -5.61 -3.13 5.85
C VAL A 87 -4.13 -3.31 6.17
N VAL A 88 -3.66 -2.66 7.24
CA VAL A 88 -2.25 -2.64 7.63
C VAL A 88 -2.07 -2.87 9.12
N GLY A 89 -0.87 -3.33 9.52
CA GLY A 89 -0.61 -3.53 10.93
C GLY A 89 0.72 -4.19 11.26
N SER A 90 0.75 -4.86 12.41
CA SER A 90 1.91 -5.56 12.96
C SER A 90 2.37 -6.69 12.02
N ARG A 91 3.69 -6.86 11.92
CA ARG A 91 4.29 -8.02 11.22
C ARG A 91 4.19 -9.30 12.03
N HIS A 92 3.95 -9.19 13.33
CA HIS A 92 3.82 -10.28 14.27
C HIS A 92 2.61 -10.07 15.20
N PRO A 93 1.38 -10.00 14.63
CA PRO A 93 0.20 -9.78 15.45
C PRO A 93 -0.04 -10.94 16.42
N SER A 94 -0.62 -10.65 17.58
CA SER A 94 -1.09 -11.64 18.53
C SER A 94 -2.12 -12.58 17.90
N THR A 95 -2.50 -13.65 18.59
CA THR A 95 -3.56 -14.55 18.10
C THR A 95 -4.87 -13.79 17.90
N GLU A 96 -5.23 -12.93 18.84
CA GLU A 96 -6.39 -12.05 18.76
C GLU A 96 -6.27 -11.07 17.59
N GLY A 97 -5.12 -10.41 17.41
CA GLY A 97 -4.88 -9.50 16.29
C GLY A 97 -4.98 -10.19 14.92
N LYS A 98 -4.59 -11.48 14.83
CA LYS A 98 -4.80 -12.28 13.60
C LYS A 98 -6.28 -12.54 13.35
N GLN A 99 -7.01 -12.91 14.38
CA GLN A 99 -8.44 -13.17 14.31
C GLN A 99 -9.21 -11.92 13.89
N ILE A 100 -8.99 -10.79 14.59
CA ILE A 100 -9.59 -9.49 14.26
C ILE A 100 -9.30 -9.08 12.82
N THR A 101 -8.04 -9.21 12.38
CA THR A 101 -7.68 -8.88 10.98
C THR A 101 -8.44 -9.74 9.99
N THR A 102 -8.61 -11.04 10.26
CA THR A 102 -9.36 -11.95 9.39
C THR A 102 -10.84 -11.58 9.35
N GLU A 103 -11.45 -11.37 10.52
CA GLU A 103 -12.88 -11.02 10.67
C GLU A 103 -13.19 -9.70 9.93
N LEU A 104 -12.48 -8.61 10.24
CA LEU A 104 -12.71 -7.31 9.60
C LEU A 104 -12.45 -7.34 8.09
N SER A 105 -11.40 -8.05 7.64
CA SER A 105 -11.14 -8.20 6.20
C SER A 105 -12.24 -8.99 5.50
N ALA A 106 -12.82 -10.00 6.17
CA ALA A 106 -13.93 -10.78 5.61
C ALA A 106 -15.23 -9.98 5.57
N GLU A 107 -15.52 -9.18 6.61
CA GLU A 107 -16.69 -8.33 6.65
C GLU A 107 -16.64 -7.24 5.56
N VAL A 108 -15.50 -6.57 5.37
CA VAL A 108 -15.28 -5.62 4.26
C VAL A 108 -15.44 -6.32 2.90
N ALA A 109 -14.86 -7.51 2.76
CA ALA A 109 -14.97 -8.29 1.52
C ALA A 109 -16.42 -8.74 1.21
N ALA A 110 -17.24 -8.99 2.24
CA ALA A 110 -18.66 -9.35 2.08
C ALA A 110 -19.46 -8.21 1.40
N GLU A 111 -19.03 -6.96 1.53
CA GLU A 111 -19.59 -5.79 0.84
C GLU A 111 -19.00 -5.60 -0.57
N SER A 112 -18.29 -6.59 -1.11
CA SER A 112 -17.63 -6.53 -2.42
C SER A 112 -16.51 -5.50 -2.53
N VAL A 113 -15.96 -5.04 -1.40
CA VAL A 113 -14.84 -4.10 -1.34
C VAL A 113 -13.52 -4.85 -1.36
N GLY A 114 -12.60 -4.40 -2.19
CA GLY A 114 -11.26 -4.96 -2.32
C GLY A 114 -10.35 -4.63 -1.13
N ILE A 115 -9.26 -5.36 -1.04
CA ILE A 115 -8.23 -5.14 0.00
C ILE A 115 -6.93 -4.70 -0.64
N VAL A 116 -6.40 -3.56 -0.17
CA VAL A 116 -5.04 -3.08 -0.49
C VAL A 116 -4.13 -3.35 0.70
N SER A 117 -2.95 -3.90 0.48
CA SER A 117 -1.95 -4.05 1.54
C SER A 117 -0.52 -4.17 0.98
N GLY A 118 0.46 -4.28 1.88
CA GLY A 118 1.88 -4.19 1.53
C GLY A 118 2.60 -5.52 1.37
N LEU A 119 1.90 -6.64 1.41
CA LEU A 119 2.46 -8.00 1.34
C LEU A 119 3.48 -8.33 2.44
N ALA A 120 3.54 -7.58 3.53
CA ALA A 120 4.40 -7.88 4.67
C ALA A 120 3.91 -9.12 5.44
N CYS A 121 4.74 -9.67 6.33
CA CYS A 121 4.30 -10.67 7.29
C CYS A 121 3.18 -10.13 8.17
N GLY A 122 2.42 -11.01 8.79
CA GLY A 122 1.38 -10.64 9.75
C GLY A 122 0.13 -10.11 9.09
N VAL A 123 -0.34 -8.94 9.50
CA VAL A 123 -1.61 -8.33 9.10
C VAL A 123 -1.76 -8.28 7.58
N ASP A 124 -0.77 -7.76 6.86
CA ASP A 124 -0.84 -7.63 5.40
C ASP A 124 -1.11 -8.97 4.71
N GLY A 125 -0.34 -10.00 5.11
CA GLY A 125 -0.51 -11.34 4.52
C GLY A 125 -1.83 -12.01 4.91
N ILE A 126 -2.40 -11.72 6.07
CA ILE A 126 -3.72 -12.20 6.50
C ILE A 126 -4.79 -11.53 5.64
N ALA A 127 -4.76 -10.22 5.54
CA ALA A 127 -5.73 -9.44 4.77
C ALA A 127 -5.80 -9.89 3.30
N HIS A 128 -4.66 -10.07 2.63
CA HIS A 128 -4.62 -10.61 1.27
C HIS A 128 -5.21 -12.02 1.15
N ARG A 129 -4.87 -12.92 2.09
CA ARG A 129 -5.42 -14.30 2.07
C ARG A 129 -6.92 -14.29 2.26
N THR A 130 -7.43 -13.46 3.17
CA THR A 130 -8.87 -13.33 3.39
C THR A 130 -9.58 -12.80 2.14
N ALA A 131 -9.07 -11.75 1.50
CA ALA A 131 -9.63 -11.24 0.25
C ALA A 131 -9.69 -12.32 -0.85
N LEU A 132 -8.60 -13.07 -1.04
CA LEU A 132 -8.55 -14.17 -2.00
C LEU A 132 -9.56 -15.30 -1.68
N GLN A 133 -9.74 -15.64 -0.40
CA GLN A 133 -10.71 -16.63 0.06
C GLN A 133 -12.15 -16.18 -0.16
N MET A 134 -12.41 -14.89 0.02
CA MET A 134 -13.72 -14.27 -0.21
C MET A 134 -14.01 -13.99 -1.69
N GLY A 135 -13.00 -14.15 -2.57
CA GLY A 135 -13.15 -13.92 -4.01
C GLY A 135 -13.26 -12.44 -4.41
N VAL A 136 -12.82 -11.53 -3.56
CA VAL A 136 -12.79 -10.08 -3.87
C VAL A 136 -11.42 -9.63 -4.38
N PRO A 137 -11.34 -8.52 -5.13
CA PRO A 137 -10.09 -7.98 -5.60
C PRO A 137 -9.10 -7.71 -4.45
N THR A 138 -7.82 -8.02 -4.67
CA THR A 138 -6.77 -7.62 -3.73
C THR A 138 -5.56 -7.07 -4.46
N MET A 139 -5.05 -5.94 -3.97
CA MET A 139 -3.89 -5.24 -4.52
C MET A 139 -2.73 -5.25 -3.54
N ALA A 140 -1.63 -5.88 -3.93
CA ALA A 140 -0.39 -5.83 -3.18
C ALA A 140 0.53 -4.74 -3.74
N VAL A 141 0.72 -3.66 -2.99
CA VAL A 141 1.73 -2.65 -3.33
C VAL A 141 3.04 -3.06 -2.66
N ILE A 142 4.11 -3.27 -3.43
CA ILE A 142 5.38 -3.77 -2.91
C ILE A 142 6.51 -2.74 -3.01
N ALA A 143 7.58 -2.93 -2.24
CA ALA A 143 8.69 -1.98 -2.09
C ALA A 143 10.00 -2.46 -2.75
N CYS A 144 9.88 -3.24 -3.81
CA CYS A 144 10.99 -3.80 -4.60
C CYS A 144 10.51 -4.11 -6.02
N GLY A 145 11.40 -4.49 -6.91
CA GLY A 145 11.03 -4.94 -8.25
C GLY A 145 10.09 -6.15 -8.21
N LEU A 146 9.20 -6.27 -9.20
CA LEU A 146 8.21 -7.36 -9.29
C LEU A 146 8.85 -8.75 -9.46
N ASP A 147 10.11 -8.81 -9.89
CA ASP A 147 10.92 -10.03 -9.98
C ASP A 147 11.37 -10.57 -8.62
N ARG A 148 11.12 -9.81 -7.53
CA ARG A 148 11.58 -10.15 -6.18
C ARG A 148 10.42 -10.27 -5.22
N VAL A 149 10.29 -11.45 -4.62
CA VAL A 149 9.28 -11.67 -3.57
C VAL A 149 9.87 -11.37 -2.20
N TYR A 150 9.29 -10.41 -1.50
CA TYR A 150 9.65 -10.10 -0.13
C TYR A 150 8.40 -9.90 0.74
N PRO A 151 8.30 -10.62 1.87
CA PRO A 151 9.22 -11.64 2.38
C PRO A 151 9.15 -12.94 1.53
N ALA A 152 10.24 -13.70 1.46
CA ALA A 152 10.34 -14.90 0.62
C ALA A 152 9.29 -15.98 0.98
N GLN A 153 8.87 -16.04 2.25
CA GLN A 153 7.80 -16.94 2.73
C GLN A 153 6.42 -16.65 2.13
N HIS A 154 6.21 -15.47 1.55
CA HIS A 154 4.99 -15.11 0.85
C HIS A 154 5.02 -15.44 -0.66
N SER A 155 5.97 -16.28 -1.14
CA SER A 155 6.06 -16.64 -2.56
C SER A 155 4.77 -17.26 -3.12
N ALA A 156 4.10 -18.12 -2.36
CA ALA A 156 2.82 -18.69 -2.77
C ALA A 156 1.70 -17.63 -2.80
N LEU A 157 1.64 -16.78 -1.77
CA LEU A 157 0.68 -15.69 -1.70
C LEU A 157 0.88 -14.68 -2.84
N TYR A 158 2.14 -14.32 -3.13
CA TYR A 158 2.49 -13.46 -4.27
C TYR A 158 1.93 -14.02 -5.59
N LYS A 159 2.14 -15.32 -5.85
CA LYS A 159 1.62 -15.99 -7.05
C LYS A 159 0.09 -15.97 -7.10
N SER A 160 -0.56 -16.22 -5.96
CA SER A 160 -2.02 -16.19 -5.89
C SER A 160 -2.58 -14.79 -6.17
N ILE A 161 -1.97 -13.74 -5.63
CA ILE A 161 -2.35 -12.35 -5.92
C ILE A 161 -2.10 -12.01 -7.39
N ALA A 162 -0.96 -12.40 -7.95
CA ALA A 162 -0.66 -12.17 -9.36
C ALA A 162 -1.65 -12.85 -10.33
N ASN A 163 -2.33 -13.91 -9.90
CA ASN A 163 -3.28 -14.63 -10.72
C ASN A 163 -4.75 -14.19 -10.53
N HIS A 164 -5.10 -13.60 -9.37
CA HIS A 164 -6.49 -13.30 -9.00
C HIS A 164 -6.68 -11.88 -8.46
N GLY A 165 -5.67 -11.04 -8.60
CA GLY A 165 -5.63 -9.67 -8.13
C GLY A 165 -4.52 -8.92 -8.83
N LEU A 166 -3.92 -7.93 -8.16
CA LEU A 166 -2.90 -7.07 -8.74
C LEU A 166 -1.70 -6.89 -7.81
N ILE A 167 -0.50 -6.92 -8.38
CA ILE A 167 0.73 -6.51 -7.70
C ILE A 167 1.25 -5.24 -8.37
N VAL A 168 1.55 -4.24 -7.56
CA VAL A 168 1.99 -2.91 -7.99
C VAL A 168 3.33 -2.56 -7.35
N SER A 169 4.24 -2.01 -8.11
CA SER A 169 5.50 -1.45 -7.63
C SER A 169 5.88 -0.19 -8.39
N GLU A 170 6.46 0.77 -7.69
CA GLU A 170 7.08 1.95 -8.26
C GLU A 170 8.55 1.70 -8.71
N TYR A 171 9.06 0.50 -8.42
CA TYR A 171 10.46 0.16 -8.64
C TYR A 171 10.64 -0.79 -9.81
N PRO A 172 11.63 -0.52 -10.69
CA PRO A 172 11.92 -1.39 -11.84
C PRO A 172 12.40 -2.78 -11.40
N PRO A 173 12.33 -3.79 -12.30
CA PRO A 173 12.89 -5.12 -12.08
C PRO A 173 14.34 -5.04 -11.56
N GLY A 174 14.77 -6.03 -10.79
CA GLY A 174 16.10 -6.05 -10.18
C GLY A 174 16.22 -5.24 -8.87
N THR A 175 15.29 -4.33 -8.58
CA THR A 175 15.37 -3.49 -7.38
C THR A 175 15.20 -4.30 -6.10
N ARG A 176 16.19 -4.23 -5.20
CA ARG A 176 16.16 -4.94 -3.90
C ARG A 176 15.30 -4.20 -2.88
N PRO A 177 14.64 -4.91 -1.94
CA PRO A 177 13.93 -4.27 -0.83
C PRO A 177 14.90 -3.47 0.04
N ALA A 178 14.46 -2.30 0.51
CA ALA A 178 15.24 -1.45 1.43
C ALA A 178 14.28 -0.71 2.39
N ARG A 179 14.75 -0.42 3.61
CA ARG A 179 13.91 0.16 4.67
C ARG A 179 13.19 1.44 4.21
N TYR A 180 13.89 2.36 3.57
CA TYR A 180 13.32 3.62 3.09
C TYR A 180 12.26 3.41 2.00
N ARG A 181 12.38 2.35 1.17
CA ARG A 181 11.40 2.02 0.13
C ARG A 181 10.07 1.54 0.72
N PHE A 182 10.09 0.83 1.83
CA PHE A 182 8.86 0.45 2.54
C PHE A 182 8.11 1.68 3.05
N LEU A 183 8.83 2.66 3.59
CA LEU A 183 8.22 3.91 4.05
C LEU A 183 7.69 4.76 2.90
N ALA A 184 8.44 4.88 1.81
CA ALA A 184 8.01 5.61 0.61
C ALA A 184 6.79 4.96 -0.05
N ARG A 185 6.76 3.62 -0.15
CA ARG A 185 5.66 2.85 -0.71
C ARG A 185 4.34 3.07 0.04
N ASN A 186 4.38 3.26 1.37
CA ASN A 186 3.18 3.33 2.21
C ASN A 186 2.21 4.44 1.78
N ARG A 187 2.68 5.51 1.11
CA ARG A 187 1.81 6.53 0.55
C ARG A 187 0.87 5.97 -0.52
N LEU A 188 1.34 4.99 -1.27
CA LEU A 188 0.54 4.35 -2.32
C LEU A 188 -0.53 3.42 -1.74
N LEU A 189 -0.31 2.83 -0.54
CA LEU A 189 -1.36 2.07 0.15
C LEU A 189 -2.56 2.97 0.47
N ALA A 190 -2.27 4.18 0.97
CA ALA A 190 -3.31 5.16 1.27
C ALA A 190 -3.96 5.72 -0.01
N ALA A 191 -3.16 6.04 -1.03
CA ALA A 191 -3.67 6.60 -2.28
C ALA A 191 -4.58 5.64 -3.07
N PHE A 192 -4.31 4.33 -3.00
CA PHE A 192 -5.13 3.30 -3.66
C PHE A 192 -6.29 2.78 -2.80
N SER A 193 -6.64 3.46 -1.73
CA SER A 193 -7.72 3.03 -0.83
C SER A 193 -8.64 4.19 -0.48
N GLN A 194 -9.90 3.86 -0.19
CA GLN A 194 -10.91 4.81 0.30
C GLN A 194 -10.81 5.03 1.81
N GLY A 195 -10.07 4.18 2.51
CA GLY A 195 -9.79 4.28 3.94
C GLY A 195 -8.67 3.35 4.37
N VAL A 196 -7.97 3.70 5.44
CA VAL A 196 -6.89 2.90 6.02
C VAL A 196 -7.30 2.37 7.39
N VAL A 197 -7.36 1.04 7.53
CA VAL A 197 -7.64 0.35 8.79
C VAL A 197 -6.35 -0.20 9.38
N VAL A 198 -6.03 0.23 10.59
CA VAL A 198 -4.91 -0.30 11.37
C VAL A 198 -5.45 -1.30 12.39
N THR A 199 -5.27 -2.60 12.12
CA THR A 199 -5.83 -3.67 12.96
C THR A 199 -4.96 -4.00 14.16
N SER A 200 -3.65 -3.78 14.10
CA SER A 200 -2.74 -3.85 15.25
C SER A 200 -1.46 -3.07 14.97
N ALA A 201 -0.95 -2.35 15.95
CA ALA A 201 0.30 -1.59 15.80
C ALA A 201 0.96 -1.35 17.16
N ALA A 202 2.23 -1.72 17.28
CA ALA A 202 3.06 -1.25 18.38
C ALA A 202 3.35 0.25 18.27
N TRP A 203 3.82 0.88 19.36
CA TRP A 203 4.08 2.33 19.42
C TRP A 203 4.97 2.89 18.30
N ARG A 204 5.89 2.09 17.77
CA ARG A 204 6.81 2.43 16.66
C ARG A 204 6.61 1.50 15.46
N SER A 205 5.38 1.31 15.03
CA SER A 205 5.04 0.47 13.88
C SER A 205 5.14 1.22 12.55
N GLY A 206 5.50 0.50 11.48
CA GLY A 206 5.43 1.01 10.11
C GLY A 206 3.99 1.34 9.65
N ALA A 207 2.98 0.70 10.24
CA ALA A 207 1.58 0.99 9.96
C ALA A 207 1.18 2.43 10.34
N LEU A 208 1.82 3.01 11.39
CA LEU A 208 1.61 4.41 11.77
C LEU A 208 2.08 5.39 10.68
N ASN A 209 3.09 5.01 9.89
CA ASN A 209 3.50 5.80 8.73
C ASN A 209 2.45 5.76 7.61
N THR A 210 1.81 4.61 7.37
CA THR A 210 0.68 4.53 6.43
C THR A 210 -0.50 5.38 6.89
N ALA A 211 -0.85 5.32 8.17
CA ALA A 211 -1.89 6.18 8.76
C ALA A 211 -1.56 7.68 8.66
N SER A 212 -0.29 8.06 8.83
CA SER A 212 0.15 9.45 8.62
C SER A 212 -0.05 9.88 7.16
N TRP A 213 0.33 9.03 6.20
CA TRP A 213 0.09 9.31 4.80
C TRP A 213 -1.41 9.44 4.47
N ALA A 214 -2.24 8.54 5.01
CA ALA A 214 -3.68 8.60 4.82
C ALA A 214 -4.26 9.97 5.26
N ARG A 215 -3.88 10.46 6.43
CA ARG A 215 -4.29 11.79 6.91
C ARG A 215 -3.86 12.91 5.98
N ASP A 216 -2.59 12.89 5.54
CA ASP A 216 -2.04 13.93 4.65
C ASP A 216 -2.73 13.92 3.27
N LEU A 217 -3.17 12.74 2.81
CA LEU A 217 -3.90 12.54 1.56
C LEU A 217 -5.43 12.73 1.68
N GLY A 218 -5.93 13.08 2.88
CA GLY A 218 -7.36 13.24 3.12
C GLY A 218 -8.17 11.93 3.14
N CYS A 219 -7.48 10.79 3.29
CA CYS A 219 -8.08 9.47 3.36
C CYS A 219 -8.45 9.14 4.82
N PRO A 220 -9.66 8.63 5.13
CA PRO A 220 -10.07 8.23 6.47
C PRO A 220 -9.09 7.24 7.12
N VAL A 221 -8.81 7.46 8.40
CA VAL A 221 -7.97 6.56 9.21
C VAL A 221 -8.82 5.93 10.29
N MET A 222 -8.88 4.63 10.29
CA MET A 222 -9.59 3.81 11.25
C MET A 222 -8.62 2.95 12.06
N SER A 223 -8.95 2.66 13.29
CA SER A 223 -8.07 1.89 14.17
C SER A 223 -8.86 1.00 15.12
N VAL A 224 -8.40 -0.22 15.27
CA VAL A 224 -9.01 -1.20 16.17
C VAL A 224 -8.54 -0.96 17.61
N PRO A 225 -9.46 -0.93 18.59
CA PRO A 225 -9.09 -0.86 20.01
C PRO A 225 -8.50 -2.19 20.51
N HIS A 226 -7.60 -2.12 21.48
CA HIS A 226 -6.96 -3.26 22.09
C HIS A 226 -7.02 -3.17 23.62
N SER A 227 -6.67 -4.25 24.31
CA SER A 227 -6.36 -4.18 25.74
C SER A 227 -5.21 -3.18 25.97
N ILE A 228 -5.30 -2.40 27.06
CA ILE A 228 -4.21 -1.47 27.45
C ILE A 228 -2.91 -2.20 27.81
N HIS A 229 -2.98 -3.51 28.02
CA HIS A 229 -1.83 -4.37 28.31
C HIS A 229 -1.24 -5.00 27.03
N ASP A 230 -1.90 -4.85 25.87
CA ASP A 230 -1.39 -5.35 24.60
C ASP A 230 -0.38 -4.37 24.00
N VAL A 231 0.86 -4.83 23.85
CA VAL A 231 1.93 -4.04 23.26
C VAL A 231 1.64 -3.70 21.80
N ASP A 232 0.97 -4.61 21.07
CA ASP A 232 0.56 -4.41 19.69
C ASP A 232 -0.65 -3.48 19.53
N GLY A 233 -1.31 -3.12 20.63
CA GLY A 233 -2.40 -2.14 20.68
C GLY A 233 -1.95 -0.70 20.91
N ALA A 234 -0.73 -0.48 21.37
CA ALA A 234 -0.27 0.85 21.82
C ALA A 234 -0.28 1.89 20.68
N GLY A 235 0.05 1.49 19.45
CA GLY A 235 -0.02 2.34 18.28
C GLY A 235 -1.46 2.62 17.83
N CYS A 236 -2.36 1.63 17.95
CA CYS A 236 -3.78 1.79 17.68
C CYS A 236 -4.42 2.81 18.64
N HIS A 237 -4.16 2.69 19.94
CA HIS A 237 -4.63 3.67 20.93
C HIS A 237 -4.10 5.08 20.63
N ARG A 238 -2.86 5.20 20.20
CA ARG A 238 -2.30 6.48 19.78
C ARG A 238 -3.06 7.08 18.61
N LEU A 239 -3.35 6.29 17.56
CA LEU A 239 -4.12 6.73 16.40
C LEU A 239 -5.51 7.22 16.79
N ILE A 240 -6.23 6.46 17.64
CA ILE A 240 -7.56 6.83 18.14
C ILE A 240 -7.49 8.17 18.89
N ARG A 241 -6.51 8.36 19.77
CA ARG A 241 -6.30 9.63 20.47
C ARG A 241 -5.92 10.80 19.54
N GLU A 242 -5.34 10.51 18.38
CA GLU A 242 -4.98 11.48 17.34
C GLU A 242 -6.13 11.72 16.36
N GLY A 243 -7.33 11.15 16.59
CA GLY A 243 -8.54 11.38 15.81
C GLY A 243 -8.86 10.30 14.76
N ALA A 244 -8.18 9.15 14.79
CA ALA A 244 -8.62 8.01 13.98
C ALA A 244 -9.94 7.45 14.52
N THR A 245 -10.86 7.08 13.62
CA THR A 245 -12.14 6.47 14.00
C THR A 245 -11.89 5.10 14.62
N LEU A 246 -12.46 4.85 15.80
CA LEU A 246 -12.44 3.54 16.42
C LEU A 246 -13.41 2.63 15.68
N VAL A 247 -12.94 1.48 15.21
CA VAL A 247 -13.76 0.47 14.53
C VAL A 247 -13.58 -0.90 15.15
N THR A 248 -14.68 -1.64 15.26
CA THR A 248 -14.74 -3.00 15.82
C THR A 248 -15.38 -4.01 14.88
N ARG A 249 -15.99 -3.55 13.77
CA ARG A 249 -16.66 -4.37 12.75
C ARG A 249 -16.60 -3.70 11.37
N GLY A 250 -16.84 -4.48 10.33
CA GLY A 250 -16.79 -4.05 8.95
C GLY A 250 -17.81 -2.97 8.60
N GLU A 251 -19.01 -3.03 9.20
CA GLU A 251 -20.06 -2.01 9.01
C GLU A 251 -19.55 -0.59 9.34
N GLU A 252 -18.82 -0.43 10.44
CA GLU A 252 -18.24 0.85 10.85
C GLU A 252 -17.15 1.32 9.87
N ILE A 253 -16.43 0.38 9.25
CA ILE A 253 -15.47 0.70 8.18
C ILE A 253 -16.21 1.21 6.93
N MET A 254 -17.32 0.56 6.57
CA MET A 254 -18.13 0.95 5.42
C MET A 254 -18.77 2.32 5.60
N GLU A 255 -19.23 2.65 6.80
CA GLU A 255 -19.77 3.99 7.14
C GLU A 255 -18.72 5.09 6.90
N GLU A 256 -17.45 4.84 7.27
CA GLU A 256 -16.36 5.82 7.16
C GLU A 256 -15.91 6.05 5.70
N ILE A 257 -15.89 5.01 4.87
CA ILE A 257 -15.47 5.15 3.46
C ILE A 257 -16.59 5.69 2.56
N GLY A 258 -17.82 5.71 3.07
CA GLY A 258 -18.98 6.23 2.33
C GLY A 258 -19.47 5.31 1.20
N PRO A 259 -20.44 5.76 0.42
CA PRO A 259 -20.99 4.98 -0.68
C PRO A 259 -19.94 4.69 -1.75
N ILE A 260 -19.98 3.47 -2.27
CA ILE A 260 -19.07 2.92 -3.28
C ILE A 260 -19.66 3.07 -4.67
#